data_a4dc0270b0945bfc1f383a775bbd2a7e
#
_entry.id   a4dc0270b0945bfc1f383a775bbd2a7e
#
_cell.length_a   1.000
_cell.length_b   1.000
_cell.length_c   1.000
_cell.angle_alpha   90.00
_cell.angle_beta   90.00
_cell.angle_gamma   90.00
#
_symmetry.space_group_name_H-M   'P 1'
#
loop_
_entity.id
_entity.type
_entity.pdbx_description
1 polymer ?
#
loop_
_entity_poly.entity_id
_entity_poly.type
_entity_poly.pdbx_seq_one_letter_code
_entity_poly.pdbx_strand_id
1 'polypeptide(L)'
;MRLKMGQHGASETPGFGKLLPEVFSTCAFGKGEKAMAQESVNYQCPNCMGPLRYKGDSGMLECEFCESTFTPSQVEEAYAAKQREADEKAEAAVARAEAGQQSSFERMADDAAGASSVVTEDVIDAAVAVGAQAESSIASYLSRASWNEEERAGMRTYLCSSCGAQLTSDATTAIQECPYCGNQAMAPGSFVDTAKPDLVIPFKLDKAAAEQTLTEYYKGKKFLPKEFAAQNRIAHVQGVYVPFWLYDGSASGEGTFEARNIRTWREGKYEVTETHVYNAWRQGSSEFTRIPADGSAKMPDEHMDAIEPFDYDELTPFSVAYLPGFSAERYDQGSDACCHRAVRRMENTLADQLRDTVTGYDQVDPADVDAEVSFSEVKQALLPVWMLHTRWKDKDFLFAMNGQTGRLVGDLPVSPLKVVLWFLGIFLVVGAVMLGVDFGFIQFDDTVTRVGVDAGVPLVVAAGTCIYFYSQMKTAVEQRSAHAYVVNGSFDLTGSDDTFVTSYQTRTLVETDDDDKR
;
A
#
# COMPACT_ATOMS: atom_id res chain seq x y z
N MET A 1 -3.64 64.72 -24.57
CA MET A 1 -4.98 64.91 -25.16
C MET A 1 -5.73 63.57 -24.96
N ARG A 2 -6.42 63.41 -23.88
CA ARG A 2 -7.88 63.36 -23.62
C ARG A 2 -8.65 62.69 -24.78
N LEU A 3 -9.29 61.55 -24.54
CA LEU A 3 -10.71 61.30 -24.25
C LEU A 3 -11.01 59.82 -24.52
N LYS A 4 -11.58 59.12 -23.56
CA LYS A 4 -12.97 58.77 -23.20
C LYS A 4 -13.52 57.53 -23.89
N MET A 5 -13.80 56.56 -23.04
CA MET A 5 -15.06 55.80 -22.78
C MET A 5 -15.86 55.24 -23.98
N GLY A 6 -16.20 53.98 -23.88
CA GLY A 6 -17.32 53.32 -24.55
C GLY A 6 -17.54 51.90 -23.95
N GLN A 7 -18.51 51.80 -23.03
CA GLN A 7 -19.15 50.56 -22.60
C GLN A 7 -20.08 50.04 -23.69
N HIS A 8 -20.20 48.71 -23.76
CA HIS A 8 -21.35 47.85 -24.11
C HIS A 8 -20.77 46.59 -24.79
N GLY A 9 -21.12 45.43 -24.47
CA GLY A 9 -22.28 44.77 -24.04
C GLY A 9 -21.98 43.28 -23.76
N ALA A 10 -22.58 42.77 -22.76
CA ALA A 10 -22.54 41.39 -22.37
C ALA A 10 -23.20 40.46 -23.41
N SER A 11 -22.59 39.31 -23.68
CA SER A 11 -23.31 38.13 -24.19
C SER A 11 -22.88 36.95 -23.30
N GLU A 12 -23.85 36.56 -22.50
CA GLU A 12 -23.83 35.36 -21.66
C GLU A 12 -23.80 34.12 -22.55
N THR A 13 -22.84 33.24 -22.28
CA THR A 13 -22.97 31.81 -22.61
C THR A 13 -23.01 31.03 -21.30
N PRO A 14 -23.93 30.10 -21.10
CA PRO A 14 -24.11 29.39 -19.84
C PRO A 14 -23.00 28.37 -19.68
N GLY A 15 -22.16 28.59 -18.67
CA GLY A 15 -21.19 27.61 -18.18
C GLY A 15 -21.93 26.51 -17.41
N PHE A 16 -21.85 25.30 -17.90
CA PHE A 16 -22.11 24.10 -17.12
C PHE A 16 -20.93 23.89 -16.15
N GLY A 17 -21.03 24.49 -14.98
CA GLY A 17 -20.24 24.16 -13.83
C GLY A 17 -21.13 23.45 -12.83
N LYS A 18 -21.32 22.16 -12.97
CA LYS A 18 -21.80 21.33 -11.87
C LYS A 18 -20.63 21.20 -10.89
N LEU A 19 -20.73 21.96 -9.82
CA LEU A 19 -20.06 21.68 -8.56
C LEU A 19 -20.53 20.27 -8.13
N LEU A 20 -19.62 19.32 -8.20
CA LEU A 20 -19.73 18.08 -7.43
C LEU A 20 -19.75 18.50 -5.95
N PRO A 21 -20.70 18.03 -5.15
CA PRO A 21 -20.58 18.15 -3.71
C PRO A 21 -19.35 17.33 -3.29
N GLU A 22 -18.37 18.00 -2.69
CA GLU A 22 -17.34 17.34 -1.93
C GLU A 22 -18.04 16.56 -0.81
N VAL A 23 -18.20 15.27 -1.04
CA VAL A 23 -18.57 14.33 0.02
C VAL A 23 -17.32 14.20 0.90
N PHE A 24 -17.19 15.15 1.83
CA PHE A 24 -16.34 14.93 3.00
C PHE A 24 -17.02 13.87 3.86
N SER A 25 -16.80 12.61 3.49
CA SER A 25 -16.91 11.53 4.46
C SER A 25 -15.75 11.71 5.42
N THR A 26 -16.01 12.43 6.50
CA THR A 26 -15.05 12.59 7.58
C THR A 26 -14.86 11.25 8.26
N CYS A 27 -13.72 10.61 8.04
CA CYS A 27 -13.23 9.53 8.88
C CYS A 27 -13.02 10.12 10.30
N ALA A 28 -14.06 10.12 11.12
CA ALA A 28 -14.00 10.72 12.43
C ALA A 28 -13.41 9.74 13.45
N PHE A 29 -12.09 9.81 13.62
CA PHE A 29 -11.42 9.23 14.77
C PHE A 29 -10.96 10.35 15.72
N GLY A 30 -11.28 10.18 17.01
CA GLY A 30 -11.01 11.18 18.04
C GLY A 30 -9.51 11.44 18.24
N LYS A 31 -9.17 12.71 18.38
CA LYS A 31 -7.83 13.21 18.71
C LYS A 31 -7.48 12.86 20.16
N GLY A 32 -6.33 12.21 20.37
CA GLY A 32 -5.73 11.99 21.69
C GLY A 32 -4.32 12.59 21.77
N GLU A 33 -4.07 13.38 22.79
CA GLU A 33 -2.79 14.07 23.09
C GLU A 33 -1.94 13.31 24.12
N LYS A 34 -0.64 13.32 23.86
CA LYS A 34 0.60 13.25 24.69
C LYS A 34 0.63 12.64 26.09
N ALA A 35 1.56 11.74 26.32
CA ALA A 35 2.27 11.56 27.60
C ALA A 35 3.67 10.92 27.44
N MET A 36 4.51 11.11 28.46
CA MET A 36 5.96 11.08 28.51
C MET A 36 6.63 9.69 28.63
N ALA A 37 7.93 9.71 28.40
CA ALA A 37 8.88 8.65 28.10
C ALA A 37 9.34 7.77 29.26
N GLN A 38 9.76 6.55 28.95
CA GLN A 38 10.70 5.75 29.74
C GLN A 38 11.41 4.60 28.98
N GLU A 39 12.56 4.18 29.49
CA GLU A 39 13.73 3.52 28.91
C GLU A 39 13.57 2.15 28.23
N SER A 40 14.50 1.78 27.38
CA SER A 40 14.43 0.83 26.29
C SER A 40 14.98 -0.55 26.57
N VAL A 41 14.38 -1.57 25.96
CA VAL A 41 14.97 -2.91 25.87
C VAL A 41 15.75 -3.07 24.57
N ASN A 42 17.06 -3.20 24.72
CA ASN A 42 17.90 -3.76 23.70
C ASN A 42 17.87 -5.28 23.86
N TYR A 43 17.15 -6.00 22.99
CA TYR A 43 17.12 -7.46 23.05
C TYR A 43 18.52 -8.04 22.75
N GLN A 44 19.28 -8.19 23.80
CA GLN A 44 20.55 -8.90 23.78
C GLN A 44 20.28 -10.40 23.99
N CYS A 45 21.19 -11.21 23.55
CA CYS A 45 21.09 -12.65 23.74
C CYS A 45 20.92 -13.01 25.24
N PRO A 46 19.88 -13.75 25.64
CA PRO A 46 19.69 -14.16 27.02
C PRO A 46 20.88 -14.93 27.61
N ASN A 47 21.68 -15.60 26.75
CA ASN A 47 22.79 -16.43 27.17
C ASN A 47 24.12 -15.68 27.32
N CYS A 48 24.47 -14.75 26.41
CA CYS A 48 25.79 -14.12 26.39
C CYS A 48 25.73 -12.59 26.29
N MET A 49 24.54 -11.97 26.28
CA MET A 49 24.32 -10.52 26.14
C MET A 49 24.82 -9.92 24.82
N GLY A 50 25.16 -10.74 23.83
CA GLY A 50 25.53 -10.31 22.48
C GLY A 50 24.33 -9.87 21.66
N PRO A 51 24.52 -9.17 20.52
CA PRO A 51 23.44 -8.73 19.65
C PRO A 51 22.71 -9.92 19.03
N LEU A 52 21.39 -9.80 18.91
CA LEU A 52 20.54 -10.74 18.21
C LEU A 52 20.21 -10.20 16.82
N ARG A 53 20.09 -11.10 15.84
CA ARG A 53 19.61 -10.80 14.49
C ARG A 53 18.44 -11.70 14.13
N TYR A 54 17.36 -11.12 13.61
CA TYR A 54 16.23 -11.90 13.12
C TYR A 54 16.56 -12.51 11.75
N LYS A 55 16.37 -13.82 11.61
CA LYS A 55 16.48 -14.54 10.34
C LYS A 55 15.10 -14.91 9.81
N GLY A 56 14.74 -14.31 8.69
CA GLY A 56 13.42 -14.52 8.06
C GLY A 56 13.19 -15.95 7.58
N ASP A 57 14.24 -16.66 7.15
CA ASP A 57 14.20 -18.05 6.68
C ASP A 57 13.80 -19.03 7.78
N SER A 58 14.27 -18.80 9.01
CA SER A 58 13.98 -19.66 10.17
C SER A 58 12.89 -19.09 11.09
N GLY A 59 12.56 -17.80 10.96
CA GLY A 59 11.66 -17.09 11.88
C GLY A 59 12.24 -16.92 13.29
N MET A 60 13.55 -17.02 13.44
CA MET A 60 14.25 -17.02 14.73
C MET A 60 15.24 -15.87 14.85
N LEU A 61 15.51 -15.47 16.09
CA LEU A 61 16.60 -14.58 16.45
C LEU A 61 17.86 -15.41 16.70
N GLU A 62 18.95 -15.11 16.03
CA GLU A 62 20.25 -15.76 16.20
C GLU A 62 21.26 -14.78 16.81
N CYS A 63 22.03 -15.27 17.76
CA CYS A 63 23.12 -14.52 18.35
C CYS A 63 24.41 -14.71 17.56
N GLU A 64 24.98 -13.61 17.06
CA GLU A 64 26.23 -13.64 16.27
C GLU A 64 27.46 -14.07 17.11
N PHE A 65 27.39 -14.05 18.46
CA PHE A 65 28.49 -14.38 19.35
C PHE A 65 28.50 -15.82 19.86
N CYS A 66 27.33 -16.35 20.23
CA CYS A 66 27.23 -17.68 20.83
C CYS A 66 26.38 -18.66 19.99
N GLU A 67 25.93 -18.24 18.79
CA GLU A 67 25.17 -19.03 17.85
C GLU A 67 23.84 -19.61 18.41
N SER A 68 23.40 -19.11 19.58
CA SER A 68 22.13 -19.51 20.17
C SER A 68 20.97 -18.90 19.38
N THR A 69 19.92 -19.69 19.17
CA THR A 69 18.71 -19.29 18.47
C THR A 69 17.53 -19.24 19.42
N PHE A 70 16.69 -18.22 19.26
CA PHE A 70 15.50 -17.99 20.08
C PHE A 70 14.33 -17.60 19.19
N THR A 71 13.13 -17.99 19.57
CA THR A 71 11.92 -17.37 18.99
C THR A 71 11.75 -15.96 19.56
N PRO A 72 11.10 -15.03 18.85
CA PRO A 72 10.79 -13.71 19.39
C PRO A 72 10.10 -13.77 20.74
N SER A 73 9.12 -14.67 20.90
CA SER A 73 8.40 -14.89 22.18
C SER A 73 9.30 -15.35 23.32
N GLN A 74 10.31 -16.19 23.06
CA GLN A 74 11.25 -16.63 24.10
C GLN A 74 12.13 -15.48 24.58
N VAL A 75 12.53 -14.60 23.67
CA VAL A 75 13.32 -13.41 24.05
C VAL A 75 12.46 -12.46 24.89
N GLU A 76 11.23 -12.18 24.46
CA GLU A 76 10.28 -11.35 25.21
C GLU A 76 9.98 -11.91 26.60
N GLU A 77 9.71 -13.22 26.71
CA GLU A 77 9.46 -13.87 27.99
C GLU A 77 10.66 -13.78 28.93
N ALA A 78 11.87 -13.97 28.41
CA ALA A 78 13.11 -13.84 29.18
C ALA A 78 13.31 -12.41 29.72
N TYR A 79 12.95 -11.40 28.92
CA TYR A 79 13.01 -9.99 29.33
C TYR A 79 11.88 -9.64 30.29
N ALA A 80 10.64 -10.06 30.03
CA ALA A 80 9.53 -9.87 30.93
C ALA A 80 9.75 -10.53 32.31
N ALA A 81 10.48 -11.65 32.37
CA ALA A 81 10.87 -12.26 33.62
C ALA A 81 11.90 -11.42 34.38
N LYS A 82 12.92 -10.88 33.67
CA LYS A 82 13.92 -9.96 34.28
C LYS A 82 13.28 -8.67 34.78
N GLN A 83 12.30 -8.14 34.04
CA GLN A 83 11.59 -6.94 34.41
C GLN A 83 10.76 -7.14 35.67
N ARG A 84 9.99 -8.22 35.75
CA ARG A 84 9.24 -8.56 36.97
C ARG A 84 10.15 -8.66 38.20
N GLU A 85 11.34 -9.26 38.03
CA GLU A 85 12.33 -9.35 39.11
C GLU A 85 12.90 -7.96 39.50
N ALA A 86 13.06 -7.05 38.52
CA ALA A 86 13.48 -5.67 38.77
C ALA A 86 12.40 -4.86 39.47
N ASP A 87 11.13 -5.00 39.02
CA ASP A 87 9.97 -4.33 39.61
C ASP A 87 9.74 -4.80 41.06
N GLU A 88 9.83 -6.11 41.35
CA GLU A 88 9.75 -6.64 42.71
C GLU A 88 10.87 -6.08 43.62
N LYS A 89 12.07 -5.90 43.05
CA LYS A 89 13.20 -5.28 43.81
C LYS A 89 12.97 -3.80 44.03
N ALA A 90 12.40 -3.09 43.04
CA ALA A 90 12.05 -1.67 43.16
C ALA A 90 10.93 -1.45 44.18
N GLU A 91 9.86 -2.24 44.13
CA GLU A 91 8.77 -2.19 45.13
C GLU A 91 9.28 -2.51 46.54
N ALA A 92 10.16 -3.51 46.68
CA ALA A 92 10.77 -3.81 47.97
C ALA A 92 11.71 -2.69 48.46
N ALA A 93 12.34 -1.93 47.57
CA ALA A 93 13.14 -0.76 47.91
C ALA A 93 12.27 0.43 48.33
N VAL A 94 11.15 0.69 47.64
CA VAL A 94 10.18 1.71 48.00
C VAL A 94 9.53 1.39 49.37
N ALA A 95 9.08 0.15 49.55
CA ALA A 95 8.51 -0.27 50.85
C ALA A 95 9.50 -0.11 52.03
N ARG A 96 10.80 -0.34 51.79
CA ARG A 96 11.86 -0.09 52.81
C ARG A 96 12.05 1.42 53.06
N ALA A 97 11.97 2.25 52.03
CA ALA A 97 12.09 3.70 52.15
C ALA A 97 10.90 4.28 52.89
N GLU A 98 9.68 3.81 52.59
CA GLU A 98 8.45 4.21 53.29
C GLU A 98 8.44 3.79 54.77
N ALA A 99 8.86 2.56 55.08
CA ALA A 99 9.02 2.11 56.43
C ALA A 99 10.10 2.91 57.20
N GLY A 100 11.16 3.37 56.51
CA GLY A 100 12.16 4.29 57.07
C GLY A 100 11.62 5.70 57.31
N GLN A 101 10.72 6.20 56.47
CA GLN A 101 10.07 7.50 56.61
C GLN A 101 8.98 7.50 57.69
N GLN A 102 8.18 6.44 57.82
CA GLN A 102 7.19 6.33 58.89
C GLN A 102 7.83 6.39 60.28
N SER A 103 8.97 5.76 60.44
CA SER A 103 9.73 5.84 61.71
C SER A 103 10.29 7.23 62.02
N SER A 104 10.45 8.09 61.03
CA SER A 104 10.88 9.49 61.21
C SER A 104 9.69 10.44 61.37
N PHE A 105 8.50 10.10 60.79
CA PHE A 105 7.27 10.90 60.89
C PHE A 105 6.60 10.72 62.28
N GLU A 106 6.62 9.52 62.85
CA GLU A 106 6.13 9.29 64.23
C GLU A 106 6.89 10.08 65.29
N ARG A 107 8.16 10.42 65.03
CA ARG A 107 8.93 11.32 65.92
C ARG A 107 8.64 12.81 65.75
N MET A 108 8.01 13.22 64.60
CA MET A 108 7.63 14.60 64.34
C MET A 108 6.17 14.88 64.63
N ALA A 109 5.31 13.86 64.76
CA ALA A 109 3.89 14.00 65.05
C ALA A 109 3.59 14.30 66.52
N ASP A 110 4.51 14.03 67.43
CA ASP A 110 4.35 14.39 68.84
C ASP A 110 4.55 15.90 69.14
N ASP A 111 5.08 16.67 68.18
CA ASP A 111 5.36 18.10 68.32
C ASP A 111 4.36 19.06 67.69
N ALA A 112 3.30 18.58 66.97
CA ALA A 112 2.37 19.45 66.26
C ALA A 112 0.89 19.16 66.54
N ALA A 113 0.50 19.11 67.78
CA ALA A 113 -0.95 19.15 68.19
C ALA A 113 -1.41 20.58 68.30
N GLY A 114 -2.03 21.14 67.30
CA GLY A 114 -2.76 22.39 67.42
C GLY A 114 -2.92 23.20 66.13
N ALA A 115 -3.84 22.88 65.24
CA ALA A 115 -4.71 23.87 64.57
C ALA A 115 -5.76 23.17 63.67
N SER A 116 -6.98 23.37 63.99
CA SER A 116 -8.20 22.92 63.29
C SER A 116 -8.56 23.88 62.15
N SER A 117 -8.99 23.39 60.99
CA SER A 117 -10.13 24.02 60.28
C SER A 117 -10.71 23.06 59.22
N VAL A 118 -12.01 22.97 59.27
CA VAL A 118 -12.95 22.08 58.56
C VAL A 118 -13.15 22.51 57.12
N VAL A 119 -13.10 21.55 56.16
CA VAL A 119 -13.76 21.65 54.84
C VAL A 119 -14.47 20.31 54.57
N THR A 120 -15.76 20.40 54.24
CA THR A 120 -16.72 19.30 54.12
C THR A 120 -16.54 18.45 52.88
N GLU A 121 -16.59 17.11 53.04
CA GLU A 121 -16.25 16.06 52.09
C GLU A 121 -17.31 15.71 51.03
N ASP A 122 -18.50 16.26 51.01
CA ASP A 122 -19.63 15.75 50.22
C ASP A 122 -19.75 16.26 48.77
N VAL A 123 -18.90 17.16 48.31
CA VAL A 123 -18.96 17.72 46.94
C VAL A 123 -17.87 17.15 46.00
N ILE A 124 -16.87 16.48 46.53
CA ILE A 124 -15.74 15.98 45.78
C ILE A 124 -16.01 14.57 45.20
N ASP A 125 -16.82 13.74 45.84
CA ASP A 125 -17.03 12.35 45.44
C ASP A 125 -17.88 12.17 44.18
N ALA A 126 -18.78 13.08 43.83
CA ALA A 126 -19.60 12.96 42.61
C ALA A 126 -18.88 13.40 41.32
N ALA A 127 -17.93 14.32 41.40
CA ALA A 127 -17.15 14.78 40.25
C ALA A 127 -15.99 13.85 39.94
N VAL A 128 -15.45 13.15 40.93
CA VAL A 128 -14.34 12.18 40.79
C VAL A 128 -14.81 10.89 40.14
N ALA A 129 -16.05 10.43 40.38
CA ALA A 129 -16.54 9.17 39.82
C ALA A 129 -16.82 9.21 38.31
N VAL A 130 -17.19 10.35 37.73
CA VAL A 130 -17.42 10.51 36.29
C VAL A 130 -16.10 10.77 35.54
N GLY A 131 -15.16 11.46 36.18
CA GLY A 131 -13.83 11.69 35.63
C GLY A 131 -12.96 10.43 35.59
N ALA A 132 -13.01 9.60 36.62
CA ALA A 132 -12.19 8.41 36.75
C ALA A 132 -12.52 7.28 35.73
N GLN A 133 -13.76 7.17 35.26
CA GLN A 133 -14.15 6.20 34.25
C GLN A 133 -13.72 6.63 32.84
N ALA A 134 -13.77 7.92 32.52
CA ALA A 134 -13.27 8.46 31.26
C ALA A 134 -11.73 8.43 31.22
N GLU A 135 -11.07 8.77 32.33
CA GLU A 135 -9.60 8.70 32.42
C GLU A 135 -9.06 7.26 32.37
N SER A 136 -9.75 6.27 32.94
CA SER A 136 -9.34 4.86 32.87
C SER A 136 -9.48 4.30 31.47
N SER A 137 -10.47 4.72 30.68
CA SER A 137 -10.66 4.32 29.30
C SER A 137 -9.61 4.96 28.38
N ILE A 138 -9.33 6.24 28.58
CA ILE A 138 -8.29 6.97 27.83
C ILE A 138 -6.89 6.49 28.23
N ALA A 139 -6.63 6.26 29.51
CA ALA A 139 -5.36 5.74 30.00
C ALA A 139 -5.10 4.29 29.52
N SER A 140 -6.13 3.45 29.44
CA SER A 140 -6.00 2.10 28.88
C SER A 140 -5.76 2.11 27.36
N TYR A 141 -6.33 3.08 26.64
CA TYR A 141 -6.07 3.29 25.21
C TYR A 141 -4.66 3.86 24.98
N LEU A 142 -4.25 4.85 25.76
CA LEU A 142 -2.91 5.44 25.69
C LEU A 142 -1.81 4.47 26.14
N SER A 143 -2.09 3.58 27.11
CA SER A 143 -1.14 2.55 27.56
C SER A 143 -0.94 1.42 26.53
N ARG A 144 -1.93 1.17 25.66
CA ARG A 144 -1.79 0.24 24.53
C ARG A 144 -0.97 0.81 23.37
N ALA A 145 -0.96 2.12 23.21
CA ALA A 145 -0.33 2.81 22.10
C ALA A 145 1.03 3.42 22.41
N SER A 146 1.53 3.33 23.64
CA SER A 146 2.79 3.95 24.04
C SER A 146 3.94 2.94 24.07
N TRP A 147 5.09 3.39 23.56
CA TRP A 147 6.36 2.69 23.73
C TRP A 147 6.75 2.70 25.21
N ASN A 148 7.16 1.56 25.75
CA ASN A 148 7.76 1.55 27.06
C ASN A 148 9.18 2.12 27.02
N GLU A 149 9.76 2.48 28.17
CA GLU A 149 11.08 3.11 28.26
C GLU A 149 12.20 2.18 27.75
N GLU A 150 12.09 0.90 28.00
CA GLU A 150 13.04 -0.11 27.58
C GLU A 150 13.04 -0.30 26.05
N GLU A 151 11.89 -0.31 25.42
CA GLU A 151 11.77 -0.33 23.95
C GLU A 151 12.44 0.89 23.30
N ARG A 152 12.32 2.08 23.93
CA ARG A 152 12.92 3.32 23.41
C ARG A 152 14.46 3.34 23.48
N ALA A 153 15.10 2.93 24.58
CA ALA A 153 16.56 2.96 24.70
C ALA A 153 17.26 1.89 23.83
N GLY A 154 16.56 0.79 23.41
CA GLY A 154 17.08 -0.18 22.41
C GLY A 154 16.94 0.26 20.98
N MET A 155 16.33 1.42 20.71
CA MET A 155 16.13 1.91 19.36
C MET A 155 16.97 3.15 19.07
N ARG A 156 17.41 3.25 17.82
CA ARG A 156 18.07 4.44 17.28
C ARG A 156 17.25 4.97 16.12
N THR A 157 17.01 6.27 16.15
CA THR A 157 16.35 6.97 15.06
C THR A 157 17.36 7.68 14.20
N TYR A 158 17.17 7.64 12.90
CA TYR A 158 17.98 8.28 11.89
C TYR A 158 17.08 9.18 11.02
N LEU A 159 17.59 10.37 10.72
CA LEU A 159 16.94 11.33 9.83
C LEU A 159 17.78 11.49 8.56
N CYS A 160 17.18 11.24 7.40
CA CYS A 160 17.84 11.52 6.14
C CYS A 160 17.81 13.02 5.85
N SER A 161 18.98 13.64 5.73
CA SER A 161 19.11 15.09 5.44
C SER A 161 18.65 15.47 4.04
N SER A 162 18.51 14.52 3.12
CA SER A 162 18.11 14.75 1.72
C SER A 162 16.59 14.68 1.51
N CYS A 163 15.96 13.56 1.91
CA CYS A 163 14.52 13.33 1.66
C CYS A 163 13.65 13.43 2.92
N GLY A 164 14.25 13.65 4.09
CA GLY A 164 13.54 13.75 5.36
C GLY A 164 12.99 12.42 5.91
N ALA A 165 13.37 11.26 5.34
CA ALA A 165 12.94 9.97 5.86
C ALA A 165 13.40 9.76 7.31
N GLN A 166 12.50 9.31 8.17
CA GLN A 166 12.79 8.97 9.56
C GLN A 166 12.74 7.45 9.69
N LEU A 167 13.90 6.88 9.99
CA LEU A 167 14.10 5.44 10.12
C LEU A 167 14.47 5.11 11.55
N THR A 168 13.90 4.04 12.06
CA THR A 168 14.22 3.50 13.38
C THR A 168 14.81 2.11 13.19
N SER A 169 15.88 1.81 13.92
CA SER A 169 16.48 0.49 13.99
C SER A 169 16.76 0.12 15.44
N ASP A 170 17.09 -1.14 15.68
CA ASP A 170 17.64 -1.54 16.96
C ASP A 170 18.98 -0.84 17.24
N ALA A 171 19.44 -0.83 18.48
CA ALA A 171 20.68 -0.14 18.88
C ALA A 171 21.95 -0.71 18.23
N THR A 172 21.90 -1.93 17.70
CA THR A 172 23.03 -2.61 17.07
C THR A 172 23.07 -2.44 15.55
N THR A 173 21.94 -2.12 14.91
CA THR A 173 21.83 -1.92 13.46
C THR A 173 22.14 -0.47 13.10
N ALA A 174 23.21 -0.25 12.32
CA ALA A 174 23.56 1.06 11.79
C ALA A 174 23.02 1.26 10.39
N ILE A 175 22.21 2.30 10.20
CA ILE A 175 21.70 2.71 8.88
C ILE A 175 22.75 3.60 8.24
N GLN A 176 23.44 3.11 7.22
CA GLN A 176 24.52 3.81 6.53
C GLN A 176 24.04 4.59 5.29
N GLU A 177 22.96 4.16 4.67
CA GLU A 177 22.42 4.72 3.45
C GLU A 177 20.88 4.76 3.52
N CYS A 178 20.27 5.84 3.04
CA CYS A 178 18.82 5.96 3.00
C CYS A 178 18.23 5.02 1.95
N PRO A 179 17.30 4.11 2.32
CA PRO A 179 16.72 3.17 1.36
C PRO A 179 15.87 3.85 0.28
N TYR A 180 15.42 5.09 0.52
CA TYR A 180 14.53 5.84 -0.39
C TYR A 180 15.30 6.64 -1.45
N CYS A 181 16.33 7.38 -1.05
CA CYS A 181 17.06 8.28 -1.95
C CYS A 181 18.55 7.96 -2.09
N GLY A 182 19.05 6.90 -1.45
CA GLY A 182 20.44 6.49 -1.53
C GLY A 182 21.45 7.48 -0.89
N ASN A 183 20.98 8.45 -0.09
CA ASN A 183 21.86 9.40 0.57
C ASN A 183 22.57 8.72 1.74
N GLN A 184 23.92 8.89 1.80
CA GLN A 184 24.76 8.36 2.88
C GLN A 184 24.81 9.27 4.11
N ALA A 185 24.29 10.49 4.04
CA ALA A 185 24.27 11.44 5.15
C ALA A 185 23.04 11.21 6.04
N MET A 186 23.06 10.16 6.83
CA MET A 186 22.05 9.87 7.85
C MET A 186 22.49 10.51 9.18
N ALA A 187 21.69 11.47 9.65
CA ALA A 187 21.93 12.12 10.94
C ALA A 187 21.20 11.37 12.06
N PRO A 188 21.79 11.27 13.27
CA PRO A 188 21.04 10.80 14.44
C PRO A 188 19.81 11.70 14.66
N GLY A 189 18.63 11.09 14.76
CA GLY A 189 17.38 11.74 15.09
C GLY A 189 16.99 11.52 16.54
N SER A 190 16.09 12.34 17.06
CA SER A 190 15.44 12.06 18.32
C SER A 190 14.24 11.16 18.08
N PHE A 191 14.04 10.19 18.98
CA PHE A 191 12.81 9.40 18.97
C PHE A 191 11.63 10.33 19.25
N VAL A 192 10.74 10.46 18.27
CA VAL A 192 9.51 11.27 18.44
C VAL A 192 8.38 10.31 18.82
N ASP A 193 7.58 10.71 19.80
CA ASP A 193 6.42 9.94 20.26
C ASP A 193 5.40 9.74 19.13
N THR A 194 5.52 8.60 18.45
CA THR A 194 4.48 8.07 17.54
C THR A 194 3.80 6.90 18.22
N ALA A 195 2.57 6.64 17.83
CA ALA A 195 1.89 5.44 18.25
C ALA A 195 2.74 4.20 17.93
N LYS A 196 2.79 3.25 18.86
CA LYS A 196 3.42 1.94 18.65
C LYS A 196 2.57 1.19 17.62
N PRO A 197 3.18 0.55 16.61
CA PRO A 197 2.43 -0.31 15.69
C PRO A 197 1.68 -1.42 16.43
N ASP A 198 0.48 -1.75 15.96
CA ASP A 198 -0.32 -2.84 16.54
C ASP A 198 0.21 -4.21 16.12
N LEU A 199 0.57 -4.32 14.83
CA LEU A 199 0.86 -5.58 14.17
C LEU A 199 2.16 -5.51 13.36
N VAL A 200 2.71 -6.68 13.05
CA VAL A 200 3.84 -6.85 12.13
C VAL A 200 3.69 -8.15 11.35
N ILE A 201 4.13 -8.15 10.08
CA ILE A 201 4.44 -9.38 9.35
C ILE A 201 5.97 -9.52 9.35
N PRO A 202 6.55 -10.58 9.92
CA PRO A 202 7.99 -10.78 9.93
C PRO A 202 8.55 -11.01 8.53
N PHE A 203 9.83 -10.60 8.30
CA PHE A 203 10.56 -10.99 7.09
C PHE A 203 10.69 -12.51 7.01
N LYS A 204 10.35 -13.10 5.86
CA LYS A 204 10.61 -14.52 5.52
C LYS A 204 11.83 -14.69 4.63
N LEU A 205 11.97 -13.77 3.68
CA LEU A 205 13.07 -13.81 2.73
C LEU A 205 14.27 -13.07 3.31
N ASP A 206 15.42 -13.69 3.26
CA ASP A 206 16.67 -13.09 3.67
C ASP A 206 17.26 -12.17 2.57
N LYS A 207 18.35 -11.49 2.90
CA LYS A 207 19.03 -10.59 1.97
C LYS A 207 19.53 -11.30 0.71
N ALA A 208 20.02 -12.54 0.84
CA ALA A 208 20.55 -13.31 -0.28
C ALA A 208 19.44 -13.68 -1.27
N ALA A 209 18.26 -14.08 -0.79
CA ALA A 209 17.09 -14.33 -1.60
C ALA A 209 16.62 -13.04 -2.33
N ALA A 210 16.65 -11.88 -1.64
CA ALA A 210 16.32 -10.60 -2.24
C ALA A 210 17.30 -10.22 -3.36
N GLU A 211 18.60 -10.37 -3.14
CA GLU A 211 19.63 -10.13 -4.15
C GLU A 211 19.50 -11.06 -5.36
N GLN A 212 19.16 -12.33 -5.15
CA GLN A 212 18.90 -13.29 -6.21
C GLN A 212 17.68 -12.89 -7.04
N THR A 213 16.55 -12.57 -6.39
CA THR A 213 15.32 -12.16 -7.06
C THR A 213 15.54 -10.90 -7.91
N LEU A 214 16.24 -9.90 -7.39
CA LEU A 214 16.63 -8.71 -8.14
C LEU A 214 17.50 -9.04 -9.35
N THR A 215 18.47 -9.95 -9.19
CA THR A 215 19.34 -10.40 -10.28
C THR A 215 18.51 -11.09 -11.38
N GLU A 216 17.54 -11.91 -11.01
CA GLU A 216 16.65 -12.61 -11.95
C GLU A 216 15.69 -11.65 -12.64
N TYR A 217 15.22 -10.62 -11.95
CA TYR A 217 14.34 -9.60 -12.51
C TYR A 217 14.96 -8.86 -13.70
N TYR A 218 16.28 -8.64 -13.69
CA TYR A 218 16.97 -8.01 -14.83
C TYR A 218 17.19 -8.94 -16.01
N LYS A 219 17.15 -10.27 -15.79
CA LYS A 219 17.33 -11.25 -16.86
C LYS A 219 16.18 -11.17 -17.86
N GLY A 220 16.50 -11.21 -19.14
CA GLY A 220 15.49 -11.23 -20.21
C GLY A 220 14.91 -9.87 -20.60
N LYS A 221 15.18 -8.80 -19.88
CA LYS A 221 14.69 -7.44 -20.18
C LYS A 221 15.41 -6.87 -21.41
N LYS A 222 14.76 -6.92 -22.59
CA LYS A 222 15.37 -6.62 -23.90
C LYS A 222 15.82 -5.16 -24.05
N PHE A 223 15.07 -4.24 -23.43
CA PHE A 223 15.34 -2.80 -23.53
C PHE A 223 16.22 -2.26 -22.40
N LEU A 224 16.58 -3.08 -21.42
CA LEU A 224 17.43 -2.67 -20.31
C LEU A 224 18.85 -2.33 -20.79
N PRO A 225 19.42 -1.12 -20.50
CA PRO A 225 20.80 -0.80 -20.77
C PRO A 225 21.75 -1.79 -20.07
N LYS A 226 22.79 -2.26 -20.78
CA LYS A 226 23.78 -3.18 -20.18
C LYS A 226 24.55 -2.52 -19.04
N GLU A 227 24.82 -1.23 -19.19
CA GLU A 227 25.55 -0.42 -18.22
C GLU A 227 24.78 -0.29 -16.90
N PHE A 228 23.45 -0.16 -16.97
CA PHE A 228 22.60 -0.14 -15.78
C PHE A 228 22.68 -1.45 -15.01
N ALA A 229 22.52 -2.57 -15.71
CA ALA A 229 22.60 -3.89 -15.10
C ALA A 229 23.99 -4.20 -14.51
N ALA A 230 25.07 -3.68 -15.12
CA ALA A 230 26.44 -3.87 -14.65
C ALA A 230 26.81 -2.95 -13.45
N GLN A 231 26.21 -1.76 -13.38
CA GLN A 231 26.49 -0.77 -12.32
C GLN A 231 25.53 -0.92 -11.12
N ASN A 232 24.61 -1.85 -11.20
CA ASN A 232 23.58 -1.99 -10.21
C ASN A 232 24.14 -2.43 -8.86
N ARG A 233 23.73 -1.71 -7.81
CA ARG A 233 24.15 -1.91 -6.44
C ARG A 233 23.29 -2.93 -5.70
N ILE A 234 23.05 -4.12 -6.30
CA ILE A 234 22.19 -5.15 -5.69
C ILE A 234 22.59 -5.45 -4.24
N ALA A 235 23.89 -5.43 -3.94
CA ALA A 235 24.39 -5.62 -2.58
C ALA A 235 23.94 -4.53 -1.58
N HIS A 236 23.41 -3.40 -2.05
CA HIS A 236 22.87 -2.32 -1.23
C HIS A 236 21.38 -2.47 -0.94
N VAL A 237 20.76 -3.61 -1.27
CA VAL A 237 19.39 -3.89 -0.88
C VAL A 237 19.25 -3.88 0.64
N GLN A 238 18.22 -3.19 1.13
CA GLN A 238 17.96 -2.99 2.55
C GLN A 238 16.55 -3.50 2.90
N GLY A 239 16.43 -4.19 4.03
CA GLY A 239 15.15 -4.60 4.58
C GLY A 239 14.56 -3.47 5.43
N VAL A 240 13.37 -3.03 5.09
CA VAL A 240 12.64 -1.97 5.78
C VAL A 240 11.26 -2.45 6.14
N TYR A 241 10.86 -2.27 7.37
CA TYR A 241 9.47 -2.37 7.77
C TYR A 241 8.77 -1.06 7.41
N VAL A 242 7.85 -1.12 6.46
CA VAL A 242 7.05 0.02 6.00
C VAL A 242 5.74 0.05 6.77
N PRO A 243 5.29 1.22 7.28
CA PRO A 243 4.03 1.34 7.98
C PRO A 243 2.86 1.29 7.00
N PHE A 244 1.87 0.46 7.32
CA PHE A 244 0.60 0.35 6.62
C PHE A 244 -0.56 0.53 7.58
N TRP A 245 -1.63 1.13 7.10
CA TRP A 245 -2.93 1.13 7.74
C TRP A 245 -3.76 0.00 7.14
N LEU A 246 -4.27 -0.88 7.98
CA LEU A 246 -5.13 -2.01 7.60
C LEU A 246 -6.57 -1.66 8.00
N TYR A 247 -7.45 -1.60 7.02
CA TYR A 247 -8.84 -1.18 7.19
C TYR A 247 -9.76 -2.40 7.09
N ASP A 248 -10.55 -2.62 8.14
CA ASP A 248 -11.68 -3.55 8.16
C ASP A 248 -12.97 -2.73 8.07
N GLY A 249 -13.94 -3.20 7.28
CA GLY A 249 -15.18 -2.45 7.10
C GLY A 249 -16.14 -3.11 6.12
N SER A 250 -17.16 -2.36 5.74
CA SER A 250 -18.16 -2.79 4.77
C SER A 250 -18.47 -1.67 3.77
N ALA A 251 -18.83 -2.06 2.56
CA ALA A 251 -19.41 -1.18 1.57
C ALA A 251 -20.82 -1.67 1.23
N SER A 252 -21.77 -0.73 1.15
CA SER A 252 -23.14 -0.99 0.69
C SER A 252 -23.55 0.07 -0.32
N GLY A 253 -24.27 -0.31 -1.36
CA GLY A 253 -24.61 0.66 -2.39
C GLY A 253 -25.51 0.10 -3.46
N GLU A 254 -25.89 0.99 -4.39
CA GLU A 254 -26.72 0.66 -5.54
C GLU A 254 -26.18 1.30 -6.82
N GLY A 255 -26.43 0.64 -7.95
CA GLY A 255 -26.04 1.14 -9.27
C GLY A 255 -26.95 0.66 -10.37
N THR A 256 -27.01 1.43 -11.45
CA THR A 256 -27.76 1.05 -12.64
C THR A 256 -26.81 0.86 -13.81
N PHE A 257 -26.72 -0.37 -14.29
CA PHE A 257 -25.84 -0.77 -15.38
C PHE A 257 -26.61 -0.76 -16.70
N GLU A 258 -26.01 -0.21 -17.76
CA GLU A 258 -26.55 -0.36 -19.09
C GLU A 258 -26.17 -1.72 -19.66
N ALA A 259 -27.15 -2.57 -19.87
CA ALA A 259 -26.97 -3.92 -20.40
C ALA A 259 -27.57 -4.03 -21.81
N ARG A 260 -26.89 -4.76 -22.70
CA ARG A 260 -27.28 -4.86 -24.11
C ARG A 260 -27.31 -6.30 -24.55
N ASN A 261 -28.39 -6.64 -25.30
CA ASN A 261 -28.44 -7.86 -26.11
C ASN A 261 -28.34 -7.47 -27.58
N ILE A 262 -27.40 -8.10 -28.28
CA ILE A 262 -27.03 -7.77 -29.65
C ILE A 262 -27.31 -8.97 -30.54
N ARG A 263 -28.17 -8.78 -31.54
CA ARG A 263 -28.51 -9.80 -32.54
C ARG A 263 -28.14 -9.31 -33.91
N THR A 264 -27.30 -10.06 -34.60
CA THR A 264 -26.87 -9.72 -35.98
C THR A 264 -27.34 -10.80 -36.95
N TRP A 265 -27.90 -10.36 -38.06
CA TRP A 265 -28.29 -11.25 -39.18
C TRP A 265 -28.06 -10.56 -40.53
N ARG A 266 -28.07 -11.35 -41.58
CA ARG A 266 -27.90 -10.84 -42.94
C ARG A 266 -29.23 -10.75 -43.64
N GLU A 267 -29.54 -9.59 -44.21
CA GLU A 267 -30.74 -9.32 -45.03
C GLU A 267 -30.26 -8.81 -46.41
N GLY A 268 -30.17 -9.74 -47.39
CA GLY A 268 -29.64 -9.44 -48.72
C GLY A 268 -28.20 -8.97 -48.71
N LYS A 269 -27.96 -7.71 -49.11
CA LYS A 269 -26.62 -7.08 -49.11
C LYS A 269 -26.30 -6.36 -47.79
N TYR A 270 -27.21 -6.38 -46.84
CA TYR A 270 -27.04 -5.68 -45.59
C TYR A 270 -26.80 -6.65 -44.44
N GLU A 271 -25.88 -6.31 -43.58
CA GLU A 271 -25.79 -6.85 -42.24
C GLU A 271 -26.63 -5.95 -41.33
N VAL A 272 -27.62 -6.54 -40.68
CA VAL A 272 -28.52 -5.86 -39.76
C VAL A 272 -28.15 -6.25 -38.35
N THR A 273 -27.83 -5.26 -37.53
CA THR A 273 -27.58 -5.44 -36.10
C THR A 273 -28.72 -4.78 -35.32
N GLU A 274 -29.42 -5.56 -34.55
CA GLU A 274 -30.43 -5.12 -33.60
C GLU A 274 -29.86 -5.14 -32.20
N THR A 275 -29.97 -4.00 -31.52
CA THR A 275 -29.49 -3.85 -30.14
C THR A 275 -30.68 -3.52 -29.24
N HIS A 276 -30.89 -4.33 -28.21
CA HIS A 276 -31.85 -4.10 -27.15
C HIS A 276 -31.07 -3.59 -25.92
N VAL A 277 -31.48 -2.44 -25.38
CA VAL A 277 -30.84 -1.77 -24.25
C VAL A 277 -31.74 -1.90 -23.02
N TYR A 278 -31.13 -2.27 -21.92
CA TYR A 278 -31.78 -2.44 -20.62
C TYR A 278 -31.02 -1.64 -19.55
N ASN A 279 -31.77 -1.13 -18.58
CA ASN A 279 -31.21 -0.66 -17.32
C ASN A 279 -31.33 -1.79 -16.29
N ALA A 280 -30.21 -2.30 -15.86
CA ALA A 280 -30.11 -3.33 -14.82
C ALA A 280 -29.72 -2.65 -13.50
N TRP A 281 -30.70 -2.44 -12.62
CA TRP A 281 -30.46 -1.89 -11.29
C TRP A 281 -30.07 -3.02 -10.33
N ARG A 282 -29.06 -2.77 -9.52
CA ARG A 282 -28.55 -3.69 -8.52
C ARG A 282 -28.27 -2.96 -7.22
N GLN A 283 -28.57 -3.60 -6.09
CA GLN A 283 -28.26 -3.12 -4.76
C GLN A 283 -27.66 -4.27 -3.95
N GLY A 284 -26.61 -3.98 -3.19
CA GLY A 284 -25.95 -5.01 -2.37
C GLY A 284 -24.93 -4.45 -1.42
N SER A 285 -24.31 -5.36 -0.68
CA SER A 285 -23.25 -5.03 0.27
C SER A 285 -22.18 -6.09 0.29
N SER A 286 -20.97 -5.72 0.76
CA SER A 286 -19.85 -6.61 0.93
C SER A 286 -19.01 -6.20 2.14
N GLU A 287 -18.42 -7.19 2.83
CA GLU A 287 -17.50 -6.96 3.94
C GLU A 287 -16.07 -7.16 3.49
N PHE A 288 -15.18 -6.36 4.05
CA PHE A 288 -13.77 -6.34 3.72
C PHE A 288 -12.92 -6.43 4.99
N THR A 289 -11.79 -7.08 4.88
CA THR A 289 -10.83 -7.18 5.98
C THR A 289 -9.42 -6.86 5.51
N ARG A 290 -8.69 -6.11 6.33
CA ARG A 290 -7.26 -5.84 6.17
C ARG A 290 -6.90 -5.19 4.82
N ILE A 291 -7.73 -4.26 4.32
CA ILE A 291 -7.38 -3.49 3.12
C ILE A 291 -6.18 -2.61 3.46
N PRO A 292 -5.03 -2.80 2.81
CA PRO A 292 -3.84 -2.05 3.14
C PRO A 292 -3.80 -0.69 2.42
N ALA A 293 -3.29 0.31 3.12
CA ALA A 293 -2.81 1.54 2.53
C ALA A 293 -1.52 1.95 3.26
N ASP A 294 -0.44 2.18 2.50
CA ASP A 294 0.82 2.58 3.11
C ASP A 294 0.71 3.97 3.74
N GLY A 295 1.40 4.14 4.87
CA GLY A 295 1.43 5.37 5.66
C GLY A 295 2.67 6.23 5.39
N SER A 296 3.33 6.08 4.22
CA SER A 296 4.56 6.76 3.88
C SER A 296 4.43 7.60 2.60
N ALA A 297 4.54 8.92 2.72
CA ALA A 297 4.60 9.82 1.55
C ALA A 297 5.89 9.70 0.72
N LYS A 298 6.88 8.91 1.18
CA LYS A 298 8.18 8.75 0.53
C LYS A 298 8.21 7.60 -0.45
N MET A 299 7.28 6.67 -0.30
CA MET A 299 7.07 5.59 -1.23
C MET A 299 6.02 5.99 -2.26
N PRO A 300 6.26 5.76 -3.56
CA PRO A 300 5.18 5.86 -4.53
C PRO A 300 4.11 4.80 -4.24
N ASP A 301 2.85 5.24 -4.12
CA ASP A 301 1.70 4.38 -3.85
C ASP A 301 1.65 3.18 -4.82
N GLU A 302 1.95 3.42 -6.11
CA GLU A 302 1.94 2.36 -7.12
C GLU A 302 2.96 1.24 -6.83
N HIS A 303 4.07 1.54 -6.14
CA HIS A 303 5.06 0.52 -5.75
C HIS A 303 4.53 -0.30 -4.59
N MET A 304 3.92 0.35 -3.59
CA MET A 304 3.39 -0.34 -2.41
C MET A 304 2.17 -1.19 -2.75
N ASP A 305 1.28 -0.67 -3.58
CA ASP A 305 0.13 -1.43 -4.09
C ASP A 305 0.58 -2.64 -4.94
N ALA A 306 1.59 -2.45 -5.78
CA ALA A 306 2.01 -3.50 -6.71
C ALA A 306 2.78 -4.66 -6.06
N ILE A 307 3.36 -4.49 -4.86
CA ILE A 307 3.97 -5.61 -4.10
C ILE A 307 2.94 -6.44 -3.33
N GLU A 308 1.68 -6.01 -3.26
CA GLU A 308 0.58 -6.80 -2.70
C GLU A 308 0.28 -8.07 -3.54
N PRO A 309 -0.36 -9.10 -2.98
CA PRO A 309 -0.81 -9.23 -1.61
C PRO A 309 0.30 -9.69 -0.66
N PHE A 310 0.14 -9.33 0.61
CA PHE A 310 0.81 -10.01 1.72
C PHE A 310 -0.06 -11.15 2.24
N ASP A 311 0.54 -12.14 2.87
CA ASP A 311 -0.20 -13.17 3.60
C ASP A 311 -0.49 -12.66 5.02
N TYR A 312 -1.70 -12.17 5.21
CA TYR A 312 -2.14 -11.56 6.47
C TYR A 312 -2.48 -12.58 7.56
N ASP A 313 -2.47 -13.88 7.27
CA ASP A 313 -2.61 -14.90 8.31
C ASP A 313 -1.36 -15.00 9.18
N GLU A 314 -0.26 -14.38 8.73
CA GLU A 314 1.00 -14.28 9.48
C GLU A 314 1.14 -12.97 10.27
N LEU A 315 0.12 -12.13 10.31
CA LEU A 315 0.11 -10.97 11.19
C LEU A 315 0.24 -11.42 12.64
N THR A 316 1.19 -10.82 13.32
CA THR A 316 1.45 -11.04 14.74
C THR A 316 1.51 -9.70 15.48
N PRO A 317 1.24 -9.65 16.79
CA PRO A 317 1.43 -8.44 17.58
C PRO A 317 2.85 -7.90 17.39
N PHE A 318 2.97 -6.58 17.24
CA PHE A 318 4.27 -5.96 17.04
C PHE A 318 5.16 -6.13 18.27
N SER A 319 6.39 -6.52 18.02
CA SER A 319 7.46 -6.54 19.00
C SER A 319 8.76 -5.98 18.42
N VAL A 320 9.53 -5.27 19.23
CA VAL A 320 10.86 -4.78 18.89
C VAL A 320 11.83 -5.93 18.53
N ALA A 321 11.55 -7.16 18.99
CA ALA A 321 12.32 -8.35 18.66
C ALA A 321 12.37 -8.69 17.16
N TYR A 322 11.48 -8.13 16.34
CA TYR A 322 11.50 -8.30 14.88
C TYR A 322 12.38 -7.29 14.14
N LEU A 323 12.86 -6.23 14.81
CA LEU A 323 13.68 -5.18 14.20
C LEU A 323 15.16 -5.52 14.00
N PRO A 324 15.83 -6.38 14.80
CA PRO A 324 17.27 -6.64 14.66
C PRO A 324 17.68 -7.03 13.25
N GLY A 325 18.55 -6.21 12.63
CA GLY A 325 19.02 -6.39 11.24
C GLY A 325 18.18 -5.68 10.17
N PHE A 326 17.10 -5.03 10.55
CA PHE A 326 16.20 -4.27 9.68
C PHE A 326 16.01 -2.84 10.18
N SER A 327 15.48 -1.98 9.33
CA SER A 327 15.01 -0.67 9.74
C SER A 327 13.48 -0.62 9.66
N ALA A 328 12.86 0.19 10.51
CA ALA A 328 11.44 0.49 10.44
C ALA A 328 11.24 1.95 10.08
N GLU A 329 10.38 2.22 9.13
CA GLU A 329 9.97 3.57 8.81
C GLU A 329 8.84 4.01 9.75
N ARG A 330 8.88 5.28 10.11
CA ARG A 330 7.80 5.93 10.82
C ARG A 330 6.76 6.42 9.80
N TYR A 331 5.47 6.20 10.08
CA TYR A 331 4.43 6.81 9.25
C TYR A 331 4.49 8.34 9.29
N ASP A 332 4.29 8.98 8.16
CA ASP A 332 4.13 10.42 8.00
C ASP A 332 2.74 10.80 7.47
N GLN A 333 1.95 9.79 7.04
CA GLN A 333 0.55 9.93 6.71
C GLN A 333 -0.30 9.12 7.71
N GLY A 334 -1.22 9.80 8.39
CA GLY A 334 -2.16 9.16 9.34
C GLY A 334 -3.24 8.35 8.61
N SER A 335 -3.95 7.51 9.37
CA SER A 335 -5.06 6.70 8.85
C SER A 335 -6.13 7.55 8.13
N ASP A 336 -6.43 8.75 8.66
CA ASP A 336 -7.41 9.65 8.05
C ASP A 336 -6.96 10.17 6.67
N ALA A 337 -5.66 10.34 6.47
CA ALA A 337 -5.12 10.76 5.18
C ALA A 337 -5.11 9.63 4.15
N CYS A 338 -4.95 8.37 4.60
CA CYS A 338 -4.86 7.19 3.73
C CYS A 338 -6.22 6.53 3.46
N CYS A 339 -7.27 6.80 4.28
CA CYS A 339 -8.55 6.10 4.21
C CYS A 339 -9.23 6.22 2.83
N HIS A 340 -9.06 7.33 2.11
CA HIS A 340 -9.64 7.53 0.79
C HIS A 340 -9.20 6.49 -0.26
N ARG A 341 -8.01 5.89 -0.09
CA ARG A 341 -7.53 4.81 -0.96
C ARG A 341 -8.30 3.52 -0.67
N ALA A 342 -8.48 3.19 0.61
CA ALA A 342 -9.28 2.04 1.01
C ALA A 342 -10.74 2.19 0.56
N VAL A 343 -11.35 3.37 0.75
CA VAL A 343 -12.72 3.68 0.28
C VAL A 343 -12.86 3.40 -1.20
N ARG A 344 -12.03 4.01 -2.05
CA ARG A 344 -12.08 3.79 -3.52
C ARG A 344 -11.93 2.33 -3.92
N ARG A 345 -11.05 1.57 -3.23
CA ARG A 345 -10.86 0.14 -3.51
C ARG A 345 -12.11 -0.67 -3.14
N MET A 346 -12.79 -0.33 -2.03
CA MET A 346 -14.05 -0.97 -1.62
C MET A 346 -15.19 -0.64 -2.59
N GLU A 347 -15.37 0.64 -2.94
CA GLU A 347 -16.37 1.12 -3.89
C GLU A 347 -16.23 0.43 -5.26
N ASN A 348 -15.01 0.43 -5.82
CA ASN A 348 -14.75 -0.23 -7.10
C ASN A 348 -15.04 -1.74 -7.05
N THR A 349 -14.69 -2.38 -5.93
CA THR A 349 -14.93 -3.81 -5.78
C THR A 349 -16.41 -4.13 -5.65
N LEU A 350 -17.17 -3.33 -4.90
CA LEU A 350 -18.62 -3.48 -4.81
C LEU A 350 -19.25 -3.26 -6.19
N ALA A 351 -18.82 -2.24 -6.93
CA ALA A 351 -19.31 -1.96 -8.30
C ALA A 351 -19.05 -3.15 -9.24
N ASP A 352 -17.86 -3.75 -9.19
CA ASP A 352 -17.53 -4.94 -9.96
C ASP A 352 -18.41 -6.15 -9.55
N GLN A 353 -18.59 -6.38 -8.24
CA GLN A 353 -19.45 -7.46 -7.73
C GLN A 353 -20.92 -7.28 -8.16
N LEU A 354 -21.46 -6.07 -8.06
CA LEU A 354 -22.82 -5.76 -8.52
C LEU A 354 -22.96 -5.97 -10.04
N ARG A 355 -21.98 -5.50 -10.83
CA ARG A 355 -21.96 -5.70 -12.29
C ARG A 355 -21.93 -7.19 -12.66
N ASP A 356 -21.15 -7.99 -11.94
CA ASP A 356 -21.02 -9.43 -12.21
C ASP A 356 -22.34 -10.20 -11.94
N THR A 357 -23.28 -9.62 -11.20
CA THR A 357 -24.65 -10.16 -11.05
C THR A 357 -25.56 -9.88 -12.23
N VAL A 358 -25.18 -8.96 -13.14
CA VAL A 358 -25.95 -8.64 -14.34
C VAL A 358 -25.63 -9.66 -15.42
N THR A 359 -26.40 -10.74 -15.44
CA THR A 359 -26.16 -11.89 -16.33
C THR A 359 -27.25 -12.01 -17.40
N GLY A 360 -26.96 -12.68 -18.51
CA GLY A 360 -27.90 -12.91 -19.60
C GLY A 360 -27.89 -11.81 -20.65
N TYR A 361 -26.91 -10.93 -20.65
CA TYR A 361 -26.68 -9.89 -21.63
C TYR A 361 -25.36 -10.11 -22.37
N ASP A 362 -25.26 -9.67 -23.61
CA ASP A 362 -24.06 -9.79 -24.42
C ASP A 362 -23.00 -8.77 -24.01
N GLN A 363 -23.43 -7.60 -23.53
CA GLN A 363 -22.57 -6.53 -23.06
C GLN A 363 -23.19 -5.84 -21.84
N VAL A 364 -22.37 -5.55 -20.83
CA VAL A 364 -22.74 -4.77 -19.66
C VAL A 364 -21.68 -3.67 -19.49
N ASP A 365 -22.12 -2.42 -19.59
CA ASP A 365 -21.21 -1.29 -19.43
C ASP A 365 -20.99 -0.99 -17.94
N PRO A 366 -19.78 -0.53 -17.57
CA PRO A 366 -19.53 -0.07 -16.21
C PRO A 366 -20.44 1.12 -15.86
N ALA A 367 -20.89 1.19 -14.62
CA ALA A 367 -21.70 2.29 -14.12
C ALA A 367 -21.07 2.87 -12.84
N ASP A 368 -21.41 4.11 -12.55
CA ASP A 368 -21.12 4.68 -11.25
C ASP A 368 -22.09 4.07 -10.23
N VAL A 369 -21.55 3.55 -9.15
CA VAL A 369 -22.29 2.99 -8.02
C VAL A 369 -22.27 4.01 -6.90
N ASP A 370 -23.45 4.34 -6.38
CA ASP A 370 -23.57 5.15 -5.18
C ASP A 370 -23.35 4.23 -3.97
N ALA A 371 -22.14 4.30 -3.41
CA ALA A 371 -21.72 3.40 -2.37
C ALA A 371 -21.39 4.16 -1.08
N GLU A 372 -21.85 3.64 0.05
CA GLU A 372 -21.51 4.09 1.39
C GLU A 372 -20.53 3.09 2.00
N VAL A 373 -19.37 3.60 2.47
CA VAL A 373 -18.34 2.81 3.11
C VAL A 373 -18.27 3.13 4.60
N SER A 374 -18.23 2.11 5.42
CA SER A 374 -18.05 2.23 6.88
C SER A 374 -16.89 1.36 7.36
N PHE A 375 -16.01 1.94 8.18
CA PHE A 375 -14.91 1.21 8.81
C PHE A 375 -15.31 0.73 10.19
N SER A 376 -15.08 -0.55 10.47
CA SER A 376 -15.28 -1.17 11.78
C SER A 376 -14.01 -1.14 12.63
N GLU A 377 -12.85 -1.30 12.01
CA GLU A 377 -11.56 -1.28 12.69
C GLU A 377 -10.46 -0.76 11.77
N VAL A 378 -9.47 -0.06 12.35
CA VAL A 378 -8.25 0.35 11.64
C VAL A 378 -7.05 0.06 12.53
N LYS A 379 -6.09 -0.71 12.01
CA LYS A 379 -4.87 -1.09 12.71
C LYS A 379 -3.64 -0.61 11.96
N GLN A 380 -2.61 -0.25 12.70
CA GLN A 380 -1.30 0.02 12.14
C GLN A 380 -0.48 -1.27 12.10
N ALA A 381 0.04 -1.62 10.92
CA ALA A 381 0.92 -2.77 10.74
C ALA A 381 2.24 -2.36 10.13
N LEU A 382 3.32 -3.03 10.52
CA LEU A 382 4.62 -2.96 9.84
C LEU A 382 4.76 -4.14 8.88
N LEU A 383 4.88 -3.85 7.58
CA LEU A 383 5.03 -4.87 6.55
C LEU A 383 6.45 -4.94 6.02
N PRO A 384 7.00 -6.15 5.76
CA PRO A 384 8.37 -6.34 5.37
C PRO A 384 8.60 -6.01 3.89
N VAL A 385 9.48 -5.06 3.59
CA VAL A 385 9.80 -4.64 2.23
C VAL A 385 11.31 -4.60 2.03
N TRP A 386 11.82 -5.33 1.06
CA TRP A 386 13.18 -5.16 0.57
C TRP A 386 13.23 -4.01 -0.41
N MET A 387 14.09 -3.05 -0.19
CA MET A 387 14.21 -1.84 -0.99
C MET A 387 15.60 -1.71 -1.60
N LEU A 388 15.64 -1.28 -2.85
CA LEU A 388 16.87 -0.90 -3.54
C LEU A 388 16.67 0.42 -4.26
N HIS A 389 17.45 1.42 -3.88
CA HIS A 389 17.57 2.67 -4.61
C HIS A 389 18.80 2.64 -5.52
N THR A 390 18.63 3.01 -6.79
CA THR A 390 19.73 3.11 -7.75
C THR A 390 19.62 4.41 -8.55
N ARG A 391 20.66 5.23 -8.53
CA ARG A 391 20.75 6.43 -9.36
C ARG A 391 21.52 6.15 -10.63
N TRP A 392 20.91 6.45 -11.79
CA TRP A 392 21.51 6.25 -13.09
C TRP A 392 21.12 7.37 -14.06
N LYS A 393 22.14 8.03 -14.68
CA LYS A 393 21.94 9.16 -15.59
C LYS A 393 21.01 10.26 -15.01
N ASP A 394 21.30 10.66 -13.79
CA ASP A 394 20.55 11.70 -13.04
C ASP A 394 19.06 11.38 -12.79
N LYS A 395 18.67 10.12 -12.94
CA LYS A 395 17.35 9.62 -12.56
C LYS A 395 17.48 8.60 -11.44
N ASP A 396 16.53 8.67 -10.53
CA ASP A 396 16.40 7.74 -9.42
C ASP A 396 15.49 6.60 -9.83
N PHE A 397 15.89 5.37 -9.51
CA PHE A 397 15.15 4.13 -9.74
C PHE A 397 15.00 3.41 -8.42
N LEU A 398 13.75 3.23 -8.01
CA LEU A 398 13.39 2.55 -6.78
C LEU A 398 12.80 1.17 -7.11
N PHE A 399 13.27 0.16 -6.40
CA PHE A 399 12.74 -1.20 -6.44
C PHE A 399 12.25 -1.57 -5.07
N ALA A 400 11.06 -2.14 -5.01
CA ALA A 400 10.46 -2.66 -3.82
C ALA A 400 10.13 -4.15 -4.01
N MET A 401 10.42 -4.97 -3.01
CA MET A 401 10.07 -6.38 -3.02
C MET A 401 9.40 -6.75 -1.71
N ASN A 402 8.27 -7.43 -1.80
CA ASN A 402 7.60 -8.02 -0.66
C ASN A 402 8.54 -9.00 0.06
N GLY A 403 8.88 -8.70 1.32
CA GLY A 403 9.81 -9.49 2.12
C GLY A 403 9.27 -10.85 2.57
N GLN A 404 7.98 -11.11 2.33
CA GLN A 404 7.33 -12.38 2.63
C GLN A 404 7.16 -13.24 1.38
N THR A 405 6.62 -12.68 0.30
CA THR A 405 6.26 -13.42 -0.92
C THR A 405 7.32 -13.38 -2.02
N GLY A 406 8.23 -12.41 -1.98
CA GLY A 406 9.24 -12.19 -3.02
C GLY A 406 8.73 -11.44 -4.25
N ARG A 407 7.49 -10.95 -4.25
CA ARG A 407 6.96 -10.16 -5.36
C ARG A 407 7.72 -8.85 -5.49
N LEU A 408 8.39 -8.69 -6.63
CA LEU A 408 9.27 -7.56 -6.93
C LEU A 408 8.62 -6.60 -7.91
N VAL A 409 8.73 -5.32 -7.62
CA VAL A 409 8.24 -4.21 -8.41
C VAL A 409 9.33 -3.16 -8.56
N GLY A 410 9.37 -2.51 -9.72
CA GLY A 410 10.25 -1.39 -9.96
C GLY A 410 10.27 -1.02 -11.45
N ASP A 411 10.52 0.25 -11.70
CA ASP A 411 10.63 0.78 -13.04
C ASP A 411 12.08 0.66 -13.53
N LEU A 412 12.23 0.13 -14.73
CA LEU A 412 13.54 -0.06 -15.35
C LEU A 412 13.80 1.01 -16.42
N PRO A 413 15.04 1.51 -16.54
CA PRO A 413 15.38 2.44 -17.62
C PRO A 413 15.32 1.76 -18.99
N VAL A 414 14.72 2.45 -19.95
CA VAL A 414 14.62 1.98 -21.34
C VAL A 414 15.71 2.62 -22.18
N SER A 415 16.44 1.80 -22.94
CA SER A 415 17.40 2.26 -23.92
C SER A 415 16.71 2.55 -25.26
N PRO A 416 16.61 3.81 -25.71
CA PRO A 416 15.92 4.15 -26.96
C PRO A 416 16.62 3.49 -28.17
N LEU A 417 17.94 3.38 -28.14
CA LEU A 417 18.68 2.71 -29.22
C LEU A 417 18.28 1.23 -29.33
N LYS A 418 18.11 0.53 -28.21
CA LYS A 418 17.67 -0.88 -28.24
C LYS A 418 16.23 -1.01 -28.76
N VAL A 419 15.33 -0.09 -28.41
CA VAL A 419 13.96 -0.07 -28.94
C VAL A 419 13.98 0.03 -30.46
N VAL A 420 14.74 1.00 -31.01
CA VAL A 420 14.86 1.18 -32.46
C VAL A 420 15.49 -0.05 -33.13
N LEU A 421 16.55 -0.61 -32.57
CA LEU A 421 17.20 -1.80 -33.14
C LEU A 421 16.29 -3.03 -33.12
N TRP A 422 15.54 -3.25 -32.05
CA TRP A 422 14.57 -4.34 -31.96
C TRP A 422 13.41 -4.14 -32.94
N PHE A 423 12.88 -2.91 -33.01
CA PHE A 423 11.82 -2.56 -33.95
C PHE A 423 12.25 -2.83 -35.40
N LEU A 424 13.40 -2.29 -35.81
CA LEU A 424 13.93 -2.50 -37.15
C LEU A 424 14.24 -3.98 -37.41
N GLY A 425 14.82 -4.68 -36.45
CA GLY A 425 15.12 -6.12 -36.59
C GLY A 425 13.86 -6.95 -36.83
N ILE A 426 12.81 -6.74 -36.02
CA ILE A 426 11.53 -7.45 -36.17
C ILE A 426 10.86 -7.07 -37.50
N PHE A 427 10.82 -5.77 -37.81
CA PHE A 427 10.24 -5.27 -39.07
C PHE A 427 10.90 -5.91 -40.28
N LEU A 428 12.24 -5.97 -40.34
CA LEU A 428 12.97 -6.58 -41.45
C LEU A 428 12.76 -8.09 -41.53
N VAL A 429 12.75 -8.80 -40.40
CA VAL A 429 12.56 -10.26 -40.42
C VAL A 429 11.13 -10.60 -40.86
N VAL A 430 10.11 -9.96 -40.27
CA VAL A 430 8.72 -10.20 -40.66
C VAL A 430 8.47 -9.75 -42.09
N GLY A 431 9.01 -8.59 -42.50
CA GLY A 431 8.92 -8.11 -43.89
C GLY A 431 9.56 -9.08 -44.91
N ALA A 432 10.71 -9.64 -44.58
CA ALA A 432 11.34 -10.67 -45.44
C ALA A 432 10.48 -11.93 -45.56
N VAL A 433 9.84 -12.35 -44.48
CA VAL A 433 8.91 -13.49 -44.50
C VAL A 433 7.67 -13.16 -45.34
N MET A 434 7.07 -11.97 -45.18
CA MET A 434 5.91 -11.55 -45.98
C MET A 434 6.22 -11.47 -47.45
N LEU A 435 7.35 -10.86 -47.83
CA LEU A 435 7.82 -10.85 -49.23
C LEU A 435 8.04 -12.26 -49.77
N GLY A 436 8.59 -13.20 -48.99
CA GLY A 436 8.75 -14.60 -49.38
C GLY A 436 7.41 -15.31 -49.63
N VAL A 437 6.40 -15.01 -48.82
CA VAL A 437 5.03 -15.54 -49.00
C VAL A 437 4.36 -14.94 -50.25
N ASP A 438 4.51 -13.64 -50.47
CA ASP A 438 3.97 -12.96 -51.64
C ASP A 438 4.60 -13.52 -52.93
N PHE A 439 5.91 -13.71 -52.97
CA PHE A 439 6.59 -14.31 -54.15
C PHE A 439 6.28 -15.79 -54.36
N GLY A 440 6.02 -16.55 -53.27
CA GLY A 440 5.92 -18.02 -53.35
C GLY A 440 4.50 -18.58 -53.35
N PHE A 441 3.54 -17.93 -52.73
CA PHE A 441 2.24 -18.53 -52.45
C PHE A 441 1.02 -17.66 -52.77
N ILE A 442 1.10 -16.33 -52.59
CA ILE A 442 -0.04 -15.42 -52.73
C ILE A 442 0.40 -14.23 -53.60
N GLN A 443 -0.07 -14.17 -54.84
CA GLN A 443 0.17 -13.01 -55.71
C GLN A 443 -1.02 -12.05 -55.55
N PHE A 444 -0.78 -10.90 -54.95
CA PHE A 444 -1.79 -9.83 -54.89
C PHE A 444 -1.80 -9.07 -56.22
N ASP A 445 -2.94 -9.00 -56.87
CA ASP A 445 -3.09 -8.31 -58.17
C ASP A 445 -3.09 -6.79 -58.03
N ASP A 446 -3.47 -6.26 -56.85
CA ASP A 446 -3.53 -4.82 -56.56
C ASP A 446 -2.29 -4.34 -55.78
N THR A 447 -1.59 -3.34 -56.35
CA THR A 447 -0.37 -2.77 -55.79
C THR A 447 -0.60 -2.13 -54.40
N VAL A 448 -1.77 -1.55 -54.16
CA VAL A 448 -2.10 -0.89 -52.86
C VAL A 448 -2.26 -1.94 -51.77
N THR A 449 -3.00 -3.01 -52.08
CA THR A 449 -3.18 -4.15 -51.17
C THR A 449 -1.86 -4.83 -50.86
N ARG A 450 -1.02 -5.05 -51.89
CA ARG A 450 0.30 -5.64 -51.75
C ARG A 450 1.23 -4.84 -50.83
N VAL A 451 1.38 -3.53 -51.09
CA VAL A 451 2.20 -2.65 -50.21
C VAL A 451 1.60 -2.55 -48.80
N GLY A 452 0.27 -2.51 -48.69
CA GLY A 452 -0.44 -2.48 -47.40
C GLY A 452 -0.16 -3.73 -46.57
N VAL A 453 -0.14 -4.91 -47.14
CA VAL A 453 0.14 -6.17 -46.45
C VAL A 453 1.66 -6.32 -46.18
N ASP A 454 2.52 -6.11 -47.19
CA ASP A 454 3.96 -6.33 -47.08
C ASP A 454 4.67 -5.34 -46.13
N ALA A 455 4.14 -4.13 -45.95
CA ALA A 455 4.68 -3.14 -45.02
C ALA A 455 3.82 -2.99 -43.73
N GLY A 456 2.51 -3.11 -43.85
CA GLY A 456 1.56 -2.90 -42.74
C GLY A 456 1.64 -4.01 -41.69
N VAL A 457 1.65 -5.27 -42.10
CA VAL A 457 1.76 -6.41 -41.19
C VAL A 457 3.09 -6.38 -40.40
N PRO A 458 4.27 -6.22 -41.04
CA PRO A 458 5.52 -6.08 -40.30
C PRO A 458 5.55 -4.89 -39.34
N LEU A 459 4.93 -3.76 -39.71
CA LEU A 459 4.85 -2.58 -38.88
C LEU A 459 4.04 -2.87 -37.61
N VAL A 460 2.85 -3.45 -37.74
CA VAL A 460 1.96 -3.78 -36.60
C VAL A 460 2.61 -4.80 -35.68
N VAL A 461 3.23 -5.85 -36.22
CA VAL A 461 3.92 -6.88 -35.44
C VAL A 461 5.13 -6.31 -34.71
N ALA A 462 5.94 -5.48 -35.38
CA ALA A 462 7.11 -4.84 -34.76
C ALA A 462 6.68 -3.88 -33.65
N ALA A 463 5.65 -3.04 -33.88
CA ALA A 463 5.11 -2.12 -32.90
C ALA A 463 4.51 -2.88 -31.70
N GLY A 464 3.66 -3.87 -31.93
CA GLY A 464 3.04 -4.68 -30.89
C GLY A 464 4.09 -5.40 -30.02
N THR A 465 5.11 -5.99 -30.63
CA THR A 465 6.21 -6.65 -29.89
C THR A 465 7.03 -5.66 -29.08
N CYS A 466 7.31 -4.47 -29.62
CA CYS A 466 8.01 -3.43 -28.87
C CYS A 466 7.16 -2.89 -27.71
N ILE A 467 5.85 -2.71 -27.87
CA ILE A 467 4.93 -2.33 -26.80
C ILE A 467 4.92 -3.40 -25.70
N TYR A 468 4.86 -4.68 -26.07
CA TYR A 468 4.95 -5.79 -25.12
C TYR A 468 6.27 -5.81 -24.35
N PHE A 469 7.43 -5.60 -24.99
CA PHE A 469 8.70 -5.51 -24.27
C PHE A 469 8.80 -4.25 -23.41
N TYR A 470 8.17 -3.15 -23.82
CA TYR A 470 8.11 -1.93 -23.05
C TYR A 470 7.24 -2.09 -21.79
N SER A 471 6.09 -2.75 -21.89
CA SER A 471 5.22 -3.00 -20.74
C SER A 471 5.91 -3.83 -19.64
N GLN A 472 6.86 -4.69 -20.02
CA GLN A 472 7.66 -5.43 -19.04
C GLN A 472 8.69 -4.57 -18.28
N MET A 473 8.95 -3.34 -18.72
CA MET A 473 9.92 -2.44 -18.09
C MET A 473 9.30 -1.59 -16.97
N LYS A 474 7.96 -1.52 -16.91
CA LYS A 474 7.19 -0.84 -15.89
C LYS A 474 6.29 -1.85 -15.21
N THR A 475 6.47 -2.04 -13.91
CA THR A 475 5.75 -3.05 -13.14
C THR A 475 4.99 -2.48 -11.96
N ALA A 476 5.23 -1.21 -11.61
CA ALA A 476 4.46 -0.50 -10.62
C ALA A 476 3.08 -0.12 -11.20
N VAL A 477 2.02 -0.63 -10.59
CA VAL A 477 0.63 -0.41 -10.99
C VAL A 477 -0.21 -0.21 -9.74
N GLU A 478 -0.98 0.86 -9.71
CA GLU A 478 -1.94 1.16 -8.65
C GLU A 478 -3.00 0.04 -8.54
N GLN A 479 -3.25 -0.45 -7.34
CA GLN A 479 -4.34 -1.39 -7.07
C GLN A 479 -5.64 -0.61 -6.84
N ARG A 480 -6.56 -0.73 -7.79
CA ARG A 480 -7.85 -0.03 -7.75
C ARG A 480 -8.97 -0.83 -7.13
N SER A 481 -8.75 -2.11 -6.86
CA SER A 481 -9.74 -3.01 -6.30
C SER A 481 -9.27 -3.68 -5.02
N ALA A 482 -10.22 -4.15 -4.22
CA ALA A 482 -10.02 -4.86 -2.96
C ALA A 482 -10.54 -6.30 -3.03
N HIS A 483 -10.60 -6.93 -4.23
CA HIS A 483 -11.13 -8.29 -4.37
C HIS A 483 -10.41 -9.33 -3.49
N ALA A 484 -9.10 -9.16 -3.30
CA ALA A 484 -8.31 -10.06 -2.44
C ALA A 484 -8.64 -9.91 -0.94
N TYR A 485 -9.35 -8.88 -0.57
CA TYR A 485 -9.66 -8.50 0.81
C TYR A 485 -11.13 -8.65 1.16
N VAL A 486 -11.96 -9.13 0.22
CA VAL A 486 -13.38 -9.44 0.46
C VAL A 486 -13.47 -10.64 1.41
N VAL A 487 -14.29 -10.52 2.44
CA VAL A 487 -14.62 -11.64 3.33
C VAL A 487 -15.41 -12.69 2.52
N ASN A 488 -14.93 -13.91 2.50
CA ASN A 488 -15.54 -14.98 1.72
C ASN A 488 -17.04 -15.17 2.06
N GLY A 489 -17.89 -14.99 1.04
CA GLY A 489 -19.34 -15.17 1.18
C GLY A 489 -20.06 -14.01 1.84
N SER A 490 -19.41 -12.86 2.04
CA SER A 490 -20.04 -11.66 2.61
C SER A 490 -20.83 -10.84 1.60
N PHE A 491 -20.62 -11.04 0.30
CA PHE A 491 -21.39 -10.33 -0.71
C PHE A 491 -22.86 -10.76 -0.64
N ASP A 492 -23.74 -9.79 -0.43
CA ASP A 492 -25.19 -9.95 -0.38
C ASP A 492 -25.88 -9.04 -1.39
N LEU A 493 -26.58 -9.62 -2.36
CA LEU A 493 -27.39 -8.90 -3.33
C LEU A 493 -28.79 -8.68 -2.74
N THR A 494 -29.07 -7.47 -2.29
CA THR A 494 -30.33 -7.12 -1.61
C THR A 494 -31.43 -6.66 -2.55
N GLY A 495 -31.08 -6.20 -3.76
CA GLY A 495 -32.05 -5.74 -4.76
C GLY A 495 -31.57 -5.95 -6.19
N SER A 496 -32.50 -6.31 -7.09
CA SER A 496 -32.26 -6.43 -8.52
C SER A 496 -33.53 -6.15 -9.32
N ASP A 497 -33.41 -5.32 -10.37
CA ASP A 497 -34.50 -5.04 -11.32
C ASP A 497 -33.92 -4.73 -12.70
N ASP A 498 -34.48 -5.32 -13.73
CA ASP A 498 -34.06 -5.14 -15.12
C ASP A 498 -35.16 -4.54 -15.94
N THR A 499 -34.99 -3.31 -16.38
CA THR A 499 -36.00 -2.56 -17.14
C THR A 499 -35.57 -2.35 -18.58
N PHE A 500 -36.41 -2.74 -19.54
CA PHE A 500 -36.18 -2.46 -20.96
C PHE A 500 -36.27 -0.96 -21.23
N VAL A 501 -35.28 -0.40 -21.91
CA VAL A 501 -35.20 1.04 -22.24
C VAL A 501 -35.58 1.29 -23.68
N THR A 502 -34.90 0.66 -24.63
CA THR A 502 -35.13 0.90 -26.06
C THR A 502 -34.52 -0.23 -26.91
N SER A 503 -34.92 -0.24 -28.18
CA SER A 503 -34.23 -1.03 -29.19
C SER A 503 -34.02 -0.22 -30.47
N TYR A 504 -32.89 -0.47 -31.14
CA TYR A 504 -32.56 0.15 -32.41
C TYR A 504 -31.90 -0.84 -33.36
N GLN A 505 -32.02 -0.59 -34.67
CA GLN A 505 -31.40 -1.40 -35.70
C GLN A 505 -30.40 -0.56 -36.49
N THR A 506 -29.21 -1.11 -36.71
CA THR A 506 -28.20 -0.54 -37.62
C THR A 506 -28.04 -1.44 -38.81
N ARG A 507 -27.98 -0.85 -40.03
CA ARG A 507 -27.80 -1.59 -41.27
C ARG A 507 -26.49 -1.17 -41.91
N THR A 508 -25.58 -2.10 -42.08
CA THR A 508 -24.27 -1.91 -42.73
C THR A 508 -24.26 -2.65 -44.06
N LEU A 509 -23.94 -1.96 -45.17
CA LEU A 509 -23.80 -2.60 -46.46
C LEU A 509 -22.56 -3.49 -46.47
N VAL A 510 -22.73 -4.78 -46.70
CA VAL A 510 -21.62 -5.71 -46.89
C VAL A 510 -21.37 -5.82 -48.39
N GLU A 511 -20.29 -5.23 -48.88
CA GLU A 511 -19.85 -5.41 -50.28
C GLU A 511 -19.60 -6.90 -50.55
N THR A 512 -20.36 -7.46 -51.50
CA THR A 512 -20.05 -8.79 -51.99
C THR A 512 -19.15 -8.64 -53.21
N ASP A 513 -18.01 -9.28 -53.23
CA ASP A 513 -17.03 -9.37 -54.34
C ASP A 513 -17.58 -10.01 -55.63
N ASP A 514 -18.90 -10.05 -55.81
CA ASP A 514 -19.54 -10.75 -56.95
C ASP A 514 -19.89 -9.87 -58.16
N ASP A 515 -19.65 -8.55 -58.12
CA ASP A 515 -19.98 -7.66 -59.26
C ASP A 515 -18.85 -7.48 -60.30
N ASP A 516 -17.68 -8.13 -60.12
CA ASP A 516 -16.51 -8.00 -61.05
C ASP A 516 -16.37 -9.17 -62.04
N LYS A 517 -17.46 -9.95 -62.29
CA LYS A 517 -17.55 -10.96 -63.33
C LYS A 517 -18.70 -10.71 -64.29
N ARG A 518 -18.66 -9.57 -65.03
CA ARG A 518 -19.38 -9.39 -66.30
C ARG A 518 -18.56 -8.59 -67.29
#